data_be336ee2ad90a65760b3c759f8b63acf
#
_entry.id   be336ee2ad90a65760b3c759f8b63acf
#
_cell.length_a   1.000
_cell.length_b   1.000
_cell.length_c   1.000
_cell.angle_alpha   90.00
_cell.angle_beta   90.00
_cell.angle_gamma   90.00
#
_symmetry.space_group_name_H-M   'P 1'
#
loop_
_entity.id
_entity.type
_entity.pdbx_description
1 polymer ?
#
loop_
_entity_poly.entity_id
_entity_poly.type
_entity_poly.pdbx_seq_one_letter_code
_entity_poly.pdbx_strand_id
1 'polypeptide(L)'
;MFKGVVLAALIARHGLNFTRTQELKNIPLERQRRALATTVDFVERNLRLVDSTGSKKELLTRAFKRAEVSGNRLVCEFGVFMGVSINHIAKMTEQRVFGFDSFEGLPERWWDGWKVGAFALPKLPKVRMNVTLVKGWFNETLPGFLKENPGNVGFLHVDSDLYSSAKTIFELLEPRLKPGAVIVFDEYFNYPEWEQGEHKAFTEFLGRTGYSVEYIGYARNEEQLAVILREKK
;
A
#
# COMPACT_ATOMS: atom_id res chain seq x y z
N MET A 1 9.00 -14.96 55.76
CA MET A 1 8.45 -14.03 54.74
C MET A 1 9.50 -13.36 53.87
N PHE A 2 10.70 -13.03 54.35
CA PHE A 2 11.75 -12.31 53.59
C PHE A 2 12.37 -13.11 52.42
N LYS A 3 12.55 -14.43 52.51
CA LYS A 3 13.20 -15.24 51.45
C LYS A 3 12.38 -15.41 50.17
N GLY A 4 11.05 -15.39 50.27
CA GLY A 4 10.18 -15.48 49.08
C GLY A 4 10.17 -14.23 48.22
N VAL A 5 10.24 -13.04 48.81
CA VAL A 5 10.25 -11.77 48.12
C VAL A 5 11.57 -11.56 47.35
N VAL A 6 12.71 -11.93 47.94
CA VAL A 6 14.02 -11.86 47.30
C VAL A 6 14.12 -12.81 46.09
N LEU A 7 13.57 -14.04 46.20
CA LEU A 7 13.58 -15.00 45.09
C LEU A 7 12.68 -14.56 43.94
N ALA A 8 11.50 -13.99 44.23
CA ALA A 8 10.61 -13.44 43.23
C ALA A 8 11.24 -12.24 42.47
N ALA A 9 11.93 -11.36 43.20
CA ALA A 9 12.66 -10.23 42.61
C ALA A 9 13.86 -10.65 41.75
N LEU A 10 14.55 -11.74 42.12
CA LEU A 10 15.65 -12.30 41.35
C LEU A 10 15.13 -12.98 40.06
N ILE A 11 14.03 -13.70 40.13
CA ILE A 11 13.38 -14.34 38.95
C ILE A 11 12.86 -13.25 38.00
N ALA A 12 12.20 -12.21 38.50
CA ALA A 12 11.74 -11.08 37.70
C ALA A 12 12.91 -10.34 37.04
N ARG A 13 14.00 -10.11 37.76
CA ARG A 13 15.20 -9.45 37.24
C ARG A 13 15.93 -10.32 36.19
N HIS A 14 15.97 -11.63 36.36
CA HIS A 14 16.53 -12.55 35.38
C HIS A 14 15.63 -12.67 34.14
N GLY A 15 14.31 -12.72 34.32
CA GLY A 15 13.34 -12.69 33.23
C GLY A 15 13.44 -11.40 32.39
N LEU A 16 13.52 -10.23 33.05
CA LEU A 16 13.71 -8.96 32.38
C LEU A 16 15.05 -8.85 31.64
N ASN A 17 16.13 -9.36 32.21
CA ASN A 17 17.43 -9.38 31.57
C ASN A 17 17.45 -10.36 30.39
N PHE A 18 16.77 -11.50 30.48
CA PHE A 18 16.67 -12.48 29.39
C PHE A 18 15.89 -11.92 28.21
N THR A 19 14.71 -11.31 28.44
CA THR A 19 13.91 -10.66 27.40
C THR A 19 14.67 -9.50 26.75
N ARG A 20 15.33 -8.65 27.52
CA ARG A 20 16.16 -7.54 27.01
C ARG A 20 17.32 -8.05 26.15
N THR A 21 17.98 -9.16 26.53
CA THR A 21 19.07 -9.77 25.76
C THR A 21 18.56 -10.37 24.45
N GLN A 22 17.37 -10.96 24.43
CA GLN A 22 16.73 -11.47 23.22
C GLN A 22 16.34 -10.32 22.28
N GLU A 23 15.83 -9.21 22.80
CA GLU A 23 15.53 -8.00 21.99
C GLU A 23 16.78 -7.42 21.34
N LEU A 24 17.91 -7.36 22.07
CA LEU A 24 19.20 -6.84 21.56
C LEU A 24 19.80 -7.68 20.42
N LYS A 25 19.35 -8.93 20.24
CA LYS A 25 19.80 -9.84 19.17
C LYS A 25 18.72 -10.09 18.12
N ASN A 26 17.57 -9.44 18.21
CA ASN A 26 16.44 -9.63 17.31
C ASN A 26 16.62 -8.76 16.06
N ILE A 27 17.23 -9.32 15.02
CA ILE A 27 17.50 -8.63 13.76
C ILE A 27 16.21 -8.14 13.08
N PRO A 28 15.12 -8.95 12.94
CA PRO A 28 13.87 -8.47 12.39
C PRO A 28 13.28 -7.26 13.15
N LEU A 29 13.28 -7.28 14.47
CA LEU A 29 12.81 -6.16 15.29
C LEU A 29 13.65 -4.91 15.06
N GLU A 30 14.98 -5.04 14.98
CA GLU A 30 15.87 -3.89 14.73
C GLU A 30 15.70 -3.33 13.31
N ARG A 31 15.48 -4.16 12.30
CA ARG A 31 15.14 -3.72 10.93
C ARG A 31 13.83 -2.93 10.93
N GLN A 32 12.81 -3.42 11.66
CA GLN A 32 11.54 -2.72 11.79
C GLN A 32 11.68 -1.38 12.54
N ARG A 33 12.51 -1.30 13.57
CA ARG A 33 12.79 -0.04 14.28
C ARG A 33 13.45 0.99 13.35
N ARG A 34 14.37 0.57 12.49
CA ARG A 34 15.01 1.44 11.50
C ARG A 34 14.01 1.92 10.45
N ALA A 35 13.17 1.03 9.94
CA ALA A 35 12.10 1.39 9.03
C ALA A 35 11.14 2.40 9.65
N LEU A 36 10.74 2.21 10.90
CA LEU A 36 9.92 3.18 11.64
C LEU A 36 10.64 4.52 11.80
N ALA A 37 11.94 4.53 12.11
CA ALA A 37 12.70 5.78 12.25
C ALA A 37 12.75 6.57 10.94
N THR A 38 13.08 5.92 9.80
CA THR A 38 13.07 6.60 8.48
C THR A 38 11.67 7.00 8.05
N THR A 39 10.63 6.24 8.44
CA THR A 39 9.23 6.63 8.23
C THR A 39 8.87 7.89 9.01
N VAL A 40 9.27 7.99 10.28
CA VAL A 40 9.06 9.19 11.09
C VAL A 40 9.74 10.40 10.43
N ASP A 41 10.98 10.26 9.96
CA ASP A 41 11.69 11.32 9.24
C ASP A 41 10.93 11.75 7.97
N PHE A 42 10.34 10.81 7.25
CA PHE A 42 9.50 11.10 6.07
C PHE A 42 8.25 11.87 6.47
N VAL A 43 7.55 11.42 7.51
CA VAL A 43 6.32 12.05 8.03
C VAL A 43 6.60 13.48 8.50
N GLU A 44 7.66 13.70 9.27
CA GLU A 44 8.02 15.04 9.77
C GLU A 44 8.38 16.00 8.65
N ARG A 45 9.03 15.52 7.58
CA ARG A 45 9.39 16.36 6.43
C ARG A 45 8.22 16.66 5.50
N ASN A 46 7.33 15.68 5.26
CA ASN A 46 6.35 15.75 4.17
C ASN A 46 4.89 15.81 4.65
N LEU A 47 4.58 15.28 5.83
CA LEU A 47 3.21 15.04 6.30
C LEU A 47 2.87 15.78 7.59
N ARG A 48 3.69 16.73 8.01
CA ARG A 48 3.56 17.42 9.31
C ARG A 48 2.18 18.05 9.56
N LEU A 49 1.51 18.50 8.51
CA LEU A 49 0.18 19.12 8.56
C LEU A 49 -0.92 18.23 7.96
N VAL A 50 -0.62 16.95 7.72
CA VAL A 50 -1.53 15.99 7.11
C VAL A 50 -2.14 15.11 8.20
N ASP A 51 -3.46 15.03 8.24
CA ASP A 51 -4.17 14.21 9.21
C ASP A 51 -3.94 12.72 8.97
N SER A 52 -3.54 12.01 10.01
CA SER A 52 -3.47 10.55 9.99
C SER A 52 -4.86 9.91 10.20
N THR A 53 -4.98 8.67 9.78
CA THR A 53 -6.16 7.81 10.05
C THR A 53 -5.79 6.66 10.99
N GLY A 54 -6.82 6.05 11.60
CA GLY A 54 -6.64 4.92 12.51
C GLY A 54 -6.48 3.58 11.78
N SER A 55 -6.80 3.51 10.48
CA SER A 55 -6.76 2.27 9.69
C SER A 55 -6.72 2.54 8.18
N LYS A 56 -6.23 1.54 7.40
CA LYS A 56 -6.33 1.47 5.92
C LYS A 56 -7.74 1.77 5.43
N LYS A 57 -8.76 1.17 6.04
CA LYS A 57 -10.15 1.36 5.65
C LYS A 57 -10.63 2.80 5.77
N GLU A 58 -10.23 3.49 6.85
CA GLU A 58 -10.53 4.91 7.04
C GLU A 58 -9.83 5.76 5.99
N LEU A 59 -8.55 5.45 5.70
CA LEU A 59 -7.76 6.15 4.68
C LEU A 59 -8.38 5.98 3.29
N LEU A 60 -8.72 4.76 2.88
CA LEU A 60 -9.41 4.49 1.61
C LEU A 60 -10.71 5.29 1.50
N THR A 61 -11.51 5.33 2.59
CA THR A 61 -12.75 6.12 2.62
C THR A 61 -12.49 7.62 2.47
N ARG A 62 -11.49 8.16 3.18
CA ARG A 62 -11.10 9.58 3.09
C ARG A 62 -10.60 9.92 1.69
N ALA A 63 -9.70 9.10 1.15
CA ALA A 63 -9.12 9.29 -0.18
C ALA A 63 -10.19 9.21 -1.28
N PHE A 64 -11.08 8.23 -1.22
CA PHE A 64 -12.14 8.06 -2.20
C PHE A 64 -13.10 9.27 -2.27
N LYS A 65 -13.43 9.89 -1.13
CA LYS A 65 -14.24 11.12 -1.06
C LYS A 65 -13.58 12.33 -1.73
N ARG A 66 -12.25 12.29 -1.91
CA ARG A 66 -11.49 13.34 -2.60
C ARG A 66 -11.33 13.06 -4.10
N ALA A 67 -11.65 11.85 -4.54
CA ALA A 67 -11.52 11.42 -5.92
C ALA A 67 -12.72 11.90 -6.76
N GLU A 68 -12.43 12.41 -7.95
CA GLU A 68 -13.44 12.59 -8.96
C GLU A 68 -13.56 11.30 -9.78
N VAL A 69 -14.68 10.60 -9.59
CA VAL A 69 -14.92 9.30 -10.24
C VAL A 69 -16.12 9.31 -11.17
N SER A 70 -16.65 10.50 -11.49
CA SER A 70 -17.79 10.67 -12.41
C SER A 70 -17.41 10.48 -13.88
N GLY A 71 -18.40 10.25 -14.71
CA GLY A 71 -18.23 10.08 -16.17
C GLY A 71 -17.46 8.82 -16.52
N ASN A 72 -16.43 8.95 -17.35
CA ASN A 72 -15.59 7.84 -17.80
C ASN A 72 -14.29 7.68 -17.00
N ARG A 73 -14.20 8.26 -15.80
CA ARG A 73 -13.05 8.12 -14.92
C ARG A 73 -12.91 6.68 -14.44
N LEU A 74 -11.70 6.16 -14.51
CA LEU A 74 -11.37 4.80 -14.08
C LEU A 74 -11.17 4.75 -12.56
N VAL A 75 -11.76 3.74 -11.93
CA VAL A 75 -11.53 3.36 -10.54
C VAL A 75 -10.86 1.99 -10.55
N CYS A 76 -9.59 1.94 -10.16
CA CYS A 76 -8.75 0.76 -10.30
C CYS A 76 -8.10 0.35 -8.98
N GLU A 77 -7.96 -0.96 -8.78
CA GLU A 77 -7.16 -1.57 -7.72
C GLU A 77 -6.21 -2.58 -8.34
N PHE A 78 -4.96 -2.56 -7.95
CA PHE A 78 -3.90 -3.49 -8.37
C PHE A 78 -3.41 -4.28 -7.16
N GLY A 79 -3.67 -5.59 -7.17
CA GLY A 79 -3.63 -6.48 -6.03
C GLY A 79 -5.01 -6.55 -5.37
N VAL A 80 -5.72 -7.65 -5.61
CA VAL A 80 -7.10 -7.83 -5.11
C VAL A 80 -7.14 -8.88 -4.01
N PHE A 81 -6.33 -9.92 -4.12
CA PHE A 81 -6.29 -11.06 -3.20
C PHE A 81 -7.70 -11.53 -2.85
N MET A 82 -8.10 -11.50 -1.57
CA MET A 82 -9.42 -11.93 -1.11
C MET A 82 -10.55 -10.92 -1.36
N GLY A 83 -10.27 -9.77 -1.97
CA GLY A 83 -11.25 -8.77 -2.37
C GLY A 83 -11.79 -7.89 -1.25
N VAL A 84 -11.07 -7.75 -0.13
CA VAL A 84 -11.55 -6.95 1.02
C VAL A 84 -11.57 -5.47 0.69
N SER A 85 -10.48 -4.93 0.18
CA SER A 85 -10.30 -3.52 -0.18
C SER A 85 -11.15 -3.13 -1.38
N ILE A 86 -11.15 -3.92 -2.47
CA ILE A 86 -11.96 -3.62 -3.65
C ILE A 86 -13.45 -3.61 -3.36
N ASN A 87 -13.94 -4.52 -2.51
CA ASN A 87 -15.32 -4.53 -2.08
C ASN A 87 -15.67 -3.31 -1.21
N HIS A 88 -14.71 -2.80 -0.43
CA HIS A 88 -14.89 -1.57 0.32
C HIS A 88 -14.95 -0.35 -0.62
N ILE A 89 -14.04 -0.25 -1.60
CA ILE A 89 -14.04 0.79 -2.63
C ILE A 89 -15.36 0.76 -3.41
N ALA A 90 -15.78 -0.41 -3.87
CA ALA A 90 -16.99 -0.59 -4.66
C ALA A 90 -18.30 -0.26 -3.92
N LYS A 91 -18.29 -0.22 -2.58
CA LYS A 91 -19.44 0.26 -1.78
C LYS A 91 -19.64 1.77 -1.84
N MET A 92 -18.59 2.51 -2.21
CA MET A 92 -18.60 3.98 -2.17
C MET A 92 -19.01 4.61 -3.50
N THR A 93 -19.28 3.80 -4.53
CA THR A 93 -19.64 4.27 -5.86
C THR A 93 -20.56 3.29 -6.59
N GLU A 94 -21.40 3.83 -7.48
CA GLU A 94 -22.14 3.03 -8.46
C GLU A 94 -21.33 2.81 -9.75
N GLN A 95 -20.18 3.49 -9.91
CA GLN A 95 -19.28 3.29 -11.03
C GLN A 95 -18.66 1.90 -11.01
N ARG A 96 -18.24 1.43 -12.19
CA ARG A 96 -17.48 0.18 -12.30
C ARG A 96 -16.12 0.33 -11.67
N VAL A 97 -15.76 -0.63 -10.84
CA VAL A 97 -14.43 -0.74 -10.21
C VAL A 97 -13.70 -1.90 -10.86
N PHE A 98 -12.47 -1.67 -11.29
CA PHE A 98 -11.64 -2.68 -11.94
C PHE A 98 -10.55 -3.16 -10.98
N GLY A 99 -10.52 -4.47 -10.74
CA GLY A 99 -9.51 -5.11 -9.91
C GLY A 99 -8.58 -5.98 -10.75
N PHE A 100 -7.30 -5.68 -10.68
CA PHE A 100 -6.24 -6.40 -11.41
C PHE A 100 -5.48 -7.31 -10.46
N ASP A 101 -5.37 -8.58 -10.79
CA ASP A 101 -4.61 -9.56 -10.01
C ASP A 101 -4.33 -10.80 -10.87
N SER A 102 -3.17 -11.39 -10.73
CA SER A 102 -2.88 -12.69 -11.34
C SER A 102 -3.65 -13.83 -10.67
N PHE A 103 -3.90 -13.70 -9.36
CA PHE A 103 -4.35 -14.74 -8.44
C PHE A 103 -3.39 -15.94 -8.37
N GLU A 104 -2.18 -15.77 -8.89
CA GLU A 104 -1.08 -16.75 -8.83
C GLU A 104 -0.07 -16.39 -7.74
N GLY A 105 -0.32 -15.26 -7.05
CA GLY A 105 0.52 -14.71 -5.99
C GLY A 105 1.71 -13.91 -6.51
N LEU A 106 2.68 -13.65 -5.64
CA LEU A 106 3.84 -12.83 -5.97
C LEU A 106 4.69 -13.47 -7.09
N PRO A 107 5.09 -12.71 -8.13
CA PRO A 107 5.94 -13.22 -9.21
C PRO A 107 7.41 -13.41 -8.77
N GLU A 108 7.84 -12.72 -7.73
CA GLU A 108 9.18 -12.80 -7.17
C GLU A 108 9.16 -12.75 -5.64
N ARG A 109 10.31 -12.91 -5.00
CA ARG A 109 10.41 -12.80 -3.54
C ARG A 109 10.28 -11.33 -3.14
N TRP A 110 9.46 -11.10 -2.13
CA TRP A 110 9.39 -9.82 -1.44
C TRP A 110 10.36 -9.83 -0.25
N TRP A 111 10.31 -8.82 0.61
CA TRP A 111 11.17 -8.77 1.79
C TRP A 111 10.96 -10.00 2.71
N ASP A 112 11.64 -10.08 3.80
CA ASP A 112 11.84 -11.24 4.67
C ASP A 112 10.56 -12.08 4.94
N GLY A 113 10.58 -13.34 4.46
CA GLY A 113 9.51 -14.31 4.67
C GLY A 113 8.54 -14.52 3.51
N TRP A 114 8.38 -13.56 2.60
CA TRP A 114 7.44 -13.67 1.49
C TRP A 114 8.09 -14.30 0.25
N LYS A 115 7.55 -15.45 -0.17
CA LYS A 115 8.09 -16.25 -1.28
C LYS A 115 7.27 -16.03 -2.55
N VAL A 116 7.84 -16.40 -3.71
CA VAL A 116 7.10 -16.56 -4.97
C VAL A 116 5.84 -17.41 -4.72
N GLY A 117 4.71 -16.96 -5.27
CA GLY A 117 3.41 -17.61 -5.08
C GLY A 117 2.69 -17.27 -3.76
N ALA A 118 3.29 -16.44 -2.88
CA ALA A 118 2.55 -15.93 -1.73
C ALA A 118 1.29 -15.16 -2.21
N PHE A 119 0.19 -15.26 -1.46
CA PHE A 119 -1.12 -14.68 -1.79
C PHE A 119 -1.85 -15.33 -2.99
N ALA A 120 -1.35 -16.46 -3.55
CA ALA A 120 -2.07 -17.20 -4.57
C ALA A 120 -3.44 -17.70 -4.07
N LEU A 121 -4.45 -17.65 -4.92
CA LEU A 121 -5.79 -18.13 -4.59
C LEU A 121 -6.24 -19.25 -5.53
N PRO A 122 -6.80 -20.35 -5.01
CA PRO A 122 -7.32 -21.45 -5.84
C PRO A 122 -8.60 -21.09 -6.60
N LYS A 123 -9.28 -20.02 -6.18
CA LYS A 123 -10.53 -19.51 -6.77
C LYS A 123 -10.59 -18.01 -6.66
N LEU A 124 -11.24 -17.36 -7.63
CA LEU A 124 -11.48 -15.93 -7.59
C LEU A 124 -12.33 -15.55 -6.35
N PRO A 125 -12.03 -14.41 -5.73
CA PRO A 125 -12.78 -13.92 -4.57
C PRO A 125 -14.19 -13.51 -4.97
N LYS A 126 -15.10 -13.51 -3.99
CA LYS A 126 -16.44 -12.94 -4.17
C LYS A 126 -16.34 -11.43 -4.13
N VAL A 127 -16.81 -10.79 -5.20
CA VAL A 127 -16.82 -9.33 -5.33
C VAL A 127 -18.22 -8.79 -5.58
N ARG A 128 -18.41 -7.50 -5.38
CA ARG A 128 -19.68 -6.81 -5.65
C ARG A 128 -19.98 -6.77 -7.15
N MET A 129 -21.26 -6.58 -7.49
CA MET A 129 -21.74 -6.60 -8.90
C MET A 129 -21.11 -5.48 -9.76
N ASN A 130 -20.73 -4.37 -9.16
CA ASN A 130 -20.05 -3.27 -9.86
C ASN A 130 -18.53 -3.44 -9.93
N VAL A 131 -17.97 -4.59 -9.50
CA VAL A 131 -16.56 -4.93 -9.66
C VAL A 131 -16.36 -5.84 -10.87
N THR A 132 -15.36 -5.53 -11.68
CA THR A 132 -14.86 -6.39 -12.75
C THR A 132 -13.44 -6.82 -12.40
N LEU A 133 -13.20 -8.12 -12.24
CA LEU A 133 -11.87 -8.68 -12.06
C LEU A 133 -11.18 -8.89 -13.40
N VAL A 134 -9.98 -8.37 -13.53
CA VAL A 134 -9.08 -8.56 -14.69
C VAL A 134 -7.97 -9.50 -14.25
N LYS A 135 -8.17 -10.79 -14.55
CA LYS A 135 -7.23 -11.84 -14.13
C LYS A 135 -6.04 -11.90 -15.08
N GLY A 136 -4.83 -11.85 -14.55
CA GLY A 136 -3.55 -12.02 -15.24
C GLY A 136 -2.51 -11.03 -14.73
N TRP A 137 -1.29 -11.15 -15.26
CA TRP A 137 -0.20 -10.25 -14.92
C TRP A 137 -0.45 -8.84 -15.47
N PHE A 138 -0.04 -7.81 -14.74
CA PHE A 138 -0.33 -6.41 -15.09
C PHE A 138 0.21 -6.02 -16.47
N ASN A 139 1.44 -6.45 -16.79
CA ASN A 139 2.06 -6.20 -18.08
C ASN A 139 1.32 -6.86 -19.28
N GLU A 140 0.57 -7.93 -19.04
CA GLU A 140 -0.19 -8.64 -20.06
C GLU A 140 -1.59 -8.09 -20.24
N THR A 141 -2.25 -7.77 -19.14
CA THR A 141 -3.68 -7.42 -19.14
C THR A 141 -3.93 -5.94 -19.34
N LEU A 142 -3.10 -5.07 -18.76
CA LEU A 142 -3.33 -3.63 -18.74
C LEU A 142 -3.28 -2.97 -20.13
N PRO A 143 -2.39 -3.36 -21.08
CA PRO A 143 -2.39 -2.78 -22.42
C PRO A 143 -3.70 -3.00 -23.19
N GLY A 144 -4.28 -4.21 -23.11
CA GLY A 144 -5.58 -4.52 -23.71
C GLY A 144 -6.72 -3.75 -23.05
N PHE A 145 -6.75 -3.77 -21.72
CA PHE A 145 -7.72 -3.03 -20.92
C PHE A 145 -7.77 -1.53 -21.26
N LEU A 146 -6.62 -0.88 -21.38
CA LEU A 146 -6.54 0.57 -21.67
C LEU A 146 -7.04 0.93 -23.07
N LYS A 147 -6.98 0.03 -24.04
CA LYS A 147 -7.57 0.21 -25.38
C LYS A 147 -9.09 0.21 -25.34
N GLU A 148 -9.66 -0.66 -24.51
CA GLU A 148 -11.12 -0.82 -24.37
C GLU A 148 -11.74 0.23 -23.42
N ASN A 149 -10.94 0.79 -22.51
CA ASN A 149 -11.38 1.72 -21.47
C ASN A 149 -10.61 3.04 -21.57
N PRO A 150 -11.08 4.00 -22.39
CA PRO A 150 -10.32 5.22 -22.74
C PRO A 150 -10.30 6.31 -21.65
N GLY A 151 -10.89 6.10 -20.47
CA GLY A 151 -10.96 7.07 -19.38
C GLY A 151 -9.60 7.35 -18.72
N ASN A 152 -9.48 8.54 -18.11
CA ASN A 152 -8.38 8.84 -17.19
C ASN A 152 -8.67 8.23 -15.82
N VAL A 153 -7.61 7.97 -15.05
CA VAL A 153 -7.75 7.46 -13.68
C VAL A 153 -8.31 8.57 -12.77
N GLY A 154 -9.39 8.27 -12.07
CA GLY A 154 -9.92 9.10 -11.00
C GLY A 154 -9.45 8.63 -9.62
N PHE A 155 -9.44 7.30 -9.42
CA PHE A 155 -8.98 6.67 -8.19
C PHE A 155 -8.14 5.44 -8.49
N LEU A 156 -6.99 5.33 -7.86
CA LEU A 156 -6.06 4.21 -7.97
C LEU A 156 -5.69 3.72 -6.57
N HIS A 157 -5.89 2.43 -6.32
CA HIS A 157 -5.32 1.74 -5.17
C HIS A 157 -4.19 0.82 -5.66
N VAL A 158 -2.98 1.04 -5.17
CA VAL A 158 -1.80 0.23 -5.43
C VAL A 158 -1.59 -0.63 -4.19
N ASP A 159 -1.77 -1.93 -4.32
CA ASP A 159 -1.65 -2.97 -3.29
C ASP A 159 -0.90 -4.14 -3.96
N SER A 160 0.33 -3.83 -4.40
CA SER A 160 1.07 -4.70 -5.32
C SER A 160 2.38 -5.23 -4.75
N ASP A 161 2.70 -4.86 -3.50
CA ASP A 161 3.82 -5.31 -2.68
C ASP A 161 5.21 -4.97 -3.27
N LEU A 162 5.41 -5.23 -4.56
CA LEU A 162 6.70 -5.23 -5.23
C LEU A 162 6.97 -3.94 -6.00
N TYR A 163 8.22 -3.49 -5.94
CA TYR A 163 8.69 -2.40 -6.81
C TYR A 163 8.46 -2.68 -8.29
N SER A 164 8.75 -3.90 -8.78
CA SER A 164 8.57 -4.29 -10.18
C SER A 164 7.12 -4.20 -10.62
N SER A 165 6.19 -4.61 -9.77
CA SER A 165 4.74 -4.52 -10.01
C SER A 165 4.28 -3.07 -10.03
N ALA A 166 4.61 -2.28 -9.01
CA ALA A 166 4.26 -0.86 -8.94
C ALA A 166 4.86 -0.06 -10.10
N LYS A 167 6.10 -0.33 -10.48
CA LYS A 167 6.75 0.28 -11.64
C LYS A 167 5.97 -0.02 -12.93
N THR A 168 5.58 -1.26 -13.16
CA THR A 168 4.77 -1.67 -14.32
C THR A 168 3.44 -0.92 -14.36
N ILE A 169 2.76 -0.79 -13.20
CA ILE A 169 1.51 -0.03 -13.08
C ILE A 169 1.72 1.42 -13.51
N PHE A 170 2.72 2.10 -12.95
CA PHE A 170 2.98 3.50 -13.24
C PHE A 170 3.44 3.74 -14.68
N GLU A 171 4.26 2.86 -15.27
CA GLU A 171 4.70 2.98 -16.66
C GLU A 171 3.53 2.84 -17.64
N LEU A 172 2.65 1.88 -17.43
CA LEU A 172 1.52 1.63 -18.33
C LEU A 172 0.36 2.62 -18.12
N LEU A 173 0.12 3.06 -16.88
CA LEU A 173 -0.93 4.03 -16.56
C LEU A 173 -0.51 5.49 -16.77
N GLU A 174 0.76 5.80 -16.98
CA GLU A 174 1.26 7.18 -17.12
C GLU A 174 0.42 8.04 -18.08
N PRO A 175 0.00 7.56 -19.28
CA PRO A 175 -0.85 8.34 -20.17
C PRO A 175 -2.24 8.66 -19.60
N ARG A 176 -2.70 7.93 -18.60
CA ARG A 176 -4.03 8.02 -17.97
C ARG A 176 -4.00 8.65 -16.57
N LEU A 177 -2.82 8.73 -15.96
CA LEU A 177 -2.62 9.43 -14.67
C LEU A 177 -2.45 10.91 -14.95
N LYS A 178 -3.44 11.70 -14.57
CA LYS A 178 -3.47 13.17 -14.79
C LYS A 178 -3.63 13.88 -13.45
N PRO A 179 -3.25 15.14 -13.34
CA PRO A 179 -3.56 15.97 -12.17
C PRO A 179 -5.03 15.85 -11.77
N GLY A 180 -5.27 15.68 -10.47
CA GLY A 180 -6.56 15.34 -9.89
C GLY A 180 -6.77 13.84 -9.62
N ALA A 181 -5.96 12.94 -10.19
CA ALA A 181 -6.01 11.53 -9.83
C ALA A 181 -5.63 11.31 -8.37
N VAL A 182 -6.44 10.56 -7.65
CA VAL A 182 -6.18 10.14 -6.27
C VAL A 182 -5.52 8.77 -6.29
N ILE A 183 -4.40 8.64 -5.60
CA ILE A 183 -3.65 7.39 -5.47
C ILE A 183 -3.53 7.03 -3.99
N VAL A 184 -3.87 5.79 -3.66
CA VAL A 184 -3.63 5.20 -2.34
C VAL A 184 -2.65 4.05 -2.51
N PHE A 185 -1.62 4.04 -1.72
CA PHE A 185 -0.62 2.99 -1.62
C PHE A 185 -0.90 2.13 -0.41
N ASP A 186 -0.74 0.82 -0.54
CA ASP A 186 -0.86 -0.09 0.60
C ASP A 186 0.45 -0.26 1.35
N GLU A 187 1.57 -0.35 0.63
CA GLU A 187 2.91 -0.51 1.19
C GLU A 187 3.81 0.67 0.83
N TYR A 188 3.52 1.87 1.34
CA TYR A 188 4.34 3.04 1.01
C TYR A 188 5.55 3.22 1.92
N PHE A 189 5.41 2.95 3.23
CA PHE A 189 6.44 3.12 4.25
C PHE A 189 6.25 2.15 5.43
N ASN A 190 7.05 2.30 6.52
CA ASN A 190 6.93 1.61 7.81
C ASN A 190 7.16 0.08 7.76
N TYR A 191 7.86 -0.41 6.76
CA TYR A 191 8.39 -1.78 6.69
C TYR A 191 9.86 -1.77 6.24
N PRO A 192 10.66 -2.80 6.54
CA PRO A 192 12.06 -2.85 6.12
C PRO A 192 12.23 -2.68 4.61
N GLU A 193 13.13 -1.76 4.21
CA GLU A 193 13.46 -1.46 2.80
C GLU A 193 12.33 -0.75 2.02
N TRP A 194 11.37 -0.14 2.69
CA TRP A 194 10.23 0.53 2.07
C TRP A 194 10.62 1.56 0.98
N GLU A 195 11.78 2.23 1.13
CA GLU A 195 12.28 3.16 0.12
C GLU A 195 12.58 2.48 -1.23
N GLN A 196 12.69 1.15 -1.27
CA GLN A 196 12.94 0.37 -2.49
C GLN A 196 11.68 -0.26 -3.10
N GLY A 197 10.51 -0.10 -2.46
CA GLY A 197 9.22 -0.62 -2.87
C GLY A 197 8.39 0.35 -3.72
N GLU A 198 7.10 0.44 -3.41
CA GLU A 198 6.13 1.34 -4.08
C GLU A 198 6.56 2.81 -4.02
N HIS A 199 7.17 3.25 -2.92
CA HIS A 199 7.76 4.59 -2.78
C HIS A 199 8.74 4.91 -3.91
N LYS A 200 9.66 3.99 -4.23
CA LYS A 200 10.63 4.17 -5.31
C LYS A 200 9.96 4.27 -6.66
N ALA A 201 9.06 3.35 -6.98
CA ALA A 201 8.33 3.33 -8.24
C ALA A 201 7.56 4.64 -8.46
N PHE A 202 6.92 5.14 -7.42
CA PHE A 202 6.19 6.41 -7.47
C PHE A 202 7.11 7.62 -7.60
N THR A 203 8.23 7.66 -6.88
CA THR A 203 9.22 8.74 -6.98
C THR A 203 9.81 8.82 -8.40
N GLU A 204 10.10 7.68 -9.02
CA GLU A 204 10.56 7.61 -10.41
C GLU A 204 9.48 8.12 -11.39
N PHE A 205 8.21 7.76 -11.17
CA PHE A 205 7.09 8.28 -11.95
C PHE A 205 6.97 9.81 -11.84
N LEU A 206 7.06 10.37 -10.63
CA LEU A 206 7.03 11.82 -10.43
C LEU A 206 8.22 12.52 -11.11
N GLY A 207 9.41 11.90 -11.06
CA GLY A 207 10.60 12.40 -11.73
C GLY A 207 10.45 12.47 -13.25
N ARG A 208 9.81 11.47 -13.88
CA ARG A 208 9.57 11.43 -15.34
C ARG A 208 8.49 12.43 -15.77
N THR A 209 7.38 12.48 -15.03
CA THR A 209 6.22 13.32 -15.40
C THR A 209 6.37 14.77 -14.98
N GLY A 210 7.19 15.04 -13.97
CA GLY A 210 7.32 16.34 -13.34
C GLY A 210 6.09 16.74 -12.52
N TYR A 211 5.15 15.83 -12.25
CA TYR A 211 4.01 16.11 -11.37
C TYR A 211 4.47 16.36 -9.94
N SER A 212 3.69 17.14 -9.22
CA SER A 212 3.78 17.29 -7.77
C SER A 212 2.65 16.53 -7.09
N VAL A 213 2.68 16.43 -5.78
CA VAL A 213 1.64 15.75 -5.00
C VAL A 213 1.09 16.63 -3.88
N GLU A 214 -0.19 16.46 -3.60
CA GLU A 214 -0.83 16.85 -2.36
C GLU A 214 -1.05 15.58 -1.52
N TYR A 215 -0.45 15.52 -0.35
CA TYR A 215 -0.69 14.46 0.61
C TYR A 215 -2.04 14.67 1.29
N ILE A 216 -2.91 13.67 1.31
CA ILE A 216 -4.29 13.77 1.82
C ILE A 216 -4.58 12.88 3.03
N GLY A 217 -3.66 12.04 3.41
CA GLY A 217 -3.75 11.20 4.60
C GLY A 217 -2.75 10.05 4.62
N TYR A 218 -2.57 9.47 5.79
CA TYR A 218 -1.77 8.26 5.99
C TYR A 218 -2.32 7.45 7.17
N ALA A 219 -2.10 6.13 7.19
CA ALA A 219 -2.46 5.28 8.31
C ALA A 219 -1.32 5.29 9.35
N ARG A 220 -1.63 5.76 10.59
CA ARG A 220 -0.59 6.07 11.60
C ARG A 220 0.15 4.87 12.19
N ASN A 221 -0.44 3.70 12.11
CA ASN A 221 0.10 2.47 12.70
C ASN A 221 0.34 1.38 11.65
N GLU A 222 0.17 1.72 10.39
CA GLU A 222 0.21 0.80 9.25
C GLU A 222 1.15 1.38 8.17
N GLU A 223 0.98 1.04 6.92
CA GLU A 223 1.94 1.30 5.84
C GLU A 223 1.39 2.21 4.73
N GLN A 224 0.11 2.60 4.83
CA GLN A 224 -0.63 3.25 3.76
C GLN A 224 -0.45 4.76 3.71
N LEU A 225 -0.37 5.27 2.47
CA LEU A 225 -0.34 6.70 2.15
C LEU A 225 -1.35 7.02 1.04
N ALA A 226 -2.00 8.19 1.11
CA ALA A 226 -2.87 8.69 0.07
C ALA A 226 -2.43 10.08 -0.43
N VAL A 227 -2.43 10.24 -1.76
CA VAL A 227 -2.03 11.47 -2.44
C VAL A 227 -3.01 11.86 -3.55
N ILE A 228 -2.98 13.13 -3.95
CA ILE A 228 -3.58 13.64 -5.19
C ILE A 228 -2.46 14.13 -6.09
N LEU A 229 -2.45 13.72 -7.35
CA LEU A 229 -1.54 14.27 -8.34
C LEU A 229 -1.88 15.74 -8.63
N ARG A 230 -0.87 16.58 -8.72
CA ARG A 230 -0.98 18.01 -9.04
C ARG A 230 -0.07 18.37 -10.20
N GLU A 231 -0.42 19.46 -10.90
CA GLU A 231 0.46 20.04 -11.89
C GLU A 231 1.82 20.39 -11.28
N LYS A 232 2.84 20.44 -12.11
CA LYS A 232 4.15 20.96 -11.72
C LYS A 232 3.99 22.41 -11.24
N LYS A 233 4.54 22.67 -10.07
CA LYS A 233 4.65 24.06 -9.57
C LYS A 233 5.69 24.84 -10.34
#